data_6cbbe96868df6dfe7651a3bb5e99154f
#
_entry.id   6cbbe96868df6dfe7651a3bb5e99154f
#
_cell.length_a   1.000
_cell.length_b   1.000
_cell.length_c   1.000
_cell.angle_alpha   90.00
_cell.angle_beta   90.00
_cell.angle_gamma   90.00
#
_symmetry.space_group_name_H-M   'P 1'
#
loop_
_entity.id
_entity.type
_entity.pdbx_description
1 polymer ?
#
loop_
_entity_poly.entity_id
_entity_poly.type
_entity_poly.pdbx_seq_one_letter_code
_entity_poly.pdbx_strand_id
1 'polypeptide(L)'
;MTVLGIMGGSGLYEIAGLKNAAWKRIHTPFGETSDEFLFGELEGQQVVFVPRHGRGHVHSPSSINYRANIDALKRVGVTDILSLSACGSLREDLPPGHFVVVDQFIDRTFAREKSFFGEGLVAHVSMAHPTCGRLADAVHACAREAKFPVKLGGKIGRAHV
;
A
#
# COMPACT_ATOMS: atom_id res chain seq x y z
N MET A 1 -13.09 13.75 8.03
CA MET A 1 -12.03 14.05 7.02
C MET A 1 -11.41 12.74 6.57
N THR A 2 -11.19 12.58 5.28
CA THR A 2 -10.50 11.40 4.73
C THR A 2 -8.99 11.62 4.86
N VAL A 3 -8.25 10.62 5.35
CA VAL A 3 -6.80 10.62 5.37
C VAL A 3 -6.32 9.48 4.48
N LEU A 4 -5.52 9.79 3.46
CA LEU A 4 -5.03 8.81 2.52
C LEU A 4 -3.66 8.28 2.95
N GLY A 5 -3.58 6.99 3.20
CA GLY A 5 -2.32 6.28 3.39
C GLY A 5 -1.75 5.82 2.04
N ILE A 6 -0.48 6.10 1.79
CA ILE A 6 0.22 5.67 0.58
C ILE A 6 1.37 4.77 0.98
N MET A 7 1.29 3.50 0.61
CA MET A 7 2.32 2.51 0.90
C MET A 7 3.09 2.17 -0.39
N GLY A 8 4.39 2.38 -0.39
CA GLY A 8 5.18 2.12 -1.59
C GLY A 8 6.66 1.93 -1.34
N GLY A 9 7.40 1.74 -2.41
CA GLY A 9 8.86 1.65 -2.42
C GLY A 9 9.53 3.03 -2.47
N SER A 10 10.85 3.03 -2.65
CA SER A 10 11.65 4.25 -2.84
C SER A 10 11.17 5.06 -4.05
N GLY A 11 11.19 6.38 -3.95
CA GLY A 11 10.73 7.31 -4.99
C GLY A 11 9.36 7.94 -4.73
N LEU A 12 8.62 7.49 -3.72
CA LEU A 12 7.33 8.09 -3.35
C LEU A 12 7.42 9.12 -2.22
N TYR A 13 8.61 9.43 -1.74
CA TYR A 13 8.78 10.35 -0.60
C TYR A 13 9.14 11.78 -1.02
N GLU A 14 9.51 11.96 -2.28
CA GLU A 14 9.84 13.25 -2.88
C GLU A 14 8.73 13.68 -3.84
N ILE A 15 7.54 13.91 -3.31
CA ILE A 15 6.40 14.33 -4.13
C ILE A 15 6.40 15.86 -4.19
N ALA A 16 6.45 16.40 -5.40
CA ALA A 16 6.30 17.82 -5.64
C ALA A 16 4.95 18.32 -5.10
N GLY A 17 4.97 19.46 -4.41
CA GLY A 17 3.75 20.05 -3.85
C GLY A 17 3.34 19.54 -2.47
N LEU A 18 4.07 18.58 -1.87
CA LEU A 18 3.80 18.15 -0.51
C LEU A 18 4.13 19.29 0.49
N LYS A 19 3.12 19.74 1.22
CA LYS A 19 3.22 20.79 2.24
C LYS A 19 3.25 20.18 3.63
N ASN A 20 3.82 20.92 4.61
CA ASN A 20 3.84 20.53 6.03
C ASN A 20 4.43 19.12 6.26
N ALA A 21 5.43 18.76 5.45
CA ALA A 21 6.06 17.44 5.51
C ALA A 21 6.77 17.21 6.85
N ALA A 22 6.45 16.12 7.54
CA ALA A 22 7.06 15.75 8.82
C ALA A 22 7.15 14.24 8.98
N TRP A 23 8.34 13.74 9.31
CA TRP A 23 8.57 12.35 9.67
C TRP A 23 8.18 12.11 11.12
N LYS A 24 7.45 11.03 11.38
CA LYS A 24 7.02 10.65 12.73
C LYS A 24 7.12 9.15 12.93
N ARG A 25 7.70 8.75 14.06
CA ARG A 25 7.69 7.36 14.51
C ARG A 25 6.35 7.03 15.16
N ILE A 26 5.78 5.90 14.79
CA ILE A 26 4.51 5.41 15.35
C ILE A 26 4.76 4.06 16.02
N HIS A 27 4.43 3.98 17.29
CA HIS A 27 4.55 2.74 18.06
C HIS A 27 3.30 1.90 17.95
N THR A 28 3.48 0.59 17.79
CA THR A 28 2.40 -0.38 17.66
C THR A 28 2.60 -1.58 18.59
N PRO A 29 1.53 -2.27 18.98
CA PRO A 29 1.64 -3.49 19.77
C PRO A 29 2.19 -4.67 18.95
N PHE A 30 2.32 -4.51 17.63
CA PHE A 30 2.88 -5.50 16.72
C PHE A 30 4.38 -5.32 16.48
N GLY A 31 5.04 -4.44 17.25
CA GLY A 31 6.45 -4.10 17.12
C GLY A 31 6.70 -2.87 16.24
N GLU A 32 7.94 -2.74 15.78
CA GLU A 32 8.37 -1.59 14.99
C GLU A 32 7.81 -1.61 13.57
N THR A 33 7.48 -0.43 13.07
CA THR A 33 7.15 -0.20 11.65
C THR A 33 8.40 -0.27 10.78
N SER A 34 8.23 -0.38 9.48
CA SER A 34 9.39 -0.42 8.55
C SER A 34 10.27 0.82 8.61
N ASP A 35 9.67 1.97 8.95
CA ASP A 35 10.36 3.25 9.11
C ASP A 35 9.43 4.24 9.83
N GLU A 36 9.90 5.46 10.02
CA GLU A 36 9.03 6.60 10.30
C GLU A 36 8.08 6.84 9.13
N PHE A 37 6.91 7.37 9.42
CA PHE A 37 5.91 7.73 8.41
C PHE A 37 6.04 9.20 8.05
N LEU A 38 5.94 9.53 6.76
CA LEU A 38 5.93 10.91 6.29
C LEU A 38 4.49 11.42 6.22
N PHE A 39 4.19 12.37 7.07
CA PHE A 39 2.92 13.11 7.06
C PHE A 39 3.04 14.34 6.17
N GLY A 40 1.97 14.72 5.52
CA GLY A 40 1.93 15.94 4.75
C GLY A 40 0.54 16.25 4.22
N GLU A 41 0.46 17.31 3.46
CA GLU A 41 -0.75 17.77 2.78
C GLU A 41 -0.45 17.94 1.29
N LEU A 42 -1.24 17.30 0.45
CA LEU A 42 -1.16 17.40 -1.00
C LEU A 42 -2.51 17.88 -1.54
N GLU A 43 -2.51 19.05 -2.20
CA GLU A 43 -3.73 19.67 -2.75
C GLU A 43 -4.90 19.74 -1.74
N GLY A 44 -4.60 20.09 -0.48
CA GLY A 44 -5.60 20.15 0.60
C GLY A 44 -5.99 18.80 1.21
N GLN A 45 -5.47 17.69 0.68
CA GLN A 45 -5.72 16.35 1.20
C GLN A 45 -4.61 15.92 2.15
N GLN A 46 -4.98 15.49 3.36
CA GLN A 46 -4.02 14.88 4.29
C GLN A 46 -3.55 13.53 3.77
N VAL A 47 -2.23 13.35 3.73
CA VAL A 47 -1.58 12.13 3.25
C VAL A 47 -0.56 11.61 4.25
N VAL A 48 -0.41 10.29 4.30
CA VAL A 48 0.59 9.60 5.13
C VAL A 48 1.30 8.58 4.27
N PHE A 49 2.60 8.78 4.05
CA PHE A 49 3.43 7.84 3.29
C PHE A 49 4.12 6.84 4.19
N VAL A 50 4.12 5.59 3.77
CA VAL A 50 4.79 4.47 4.44
C VAL A 50 5.88 3.90 3.55
N PRO A 51 7.18 4.08 3.91
CA PRO A 51 8.28 3.42 3.23
C PRO A 51 8.31 1.94 3.63
N ARG A 52 7.59 1.09 2.88
CA ARG A 52 7.42 -0.30 3.32
C ARG A 52 8.72 -1.09 3.44
N HIS A 53 9.76 -0.73 2.67
CA HIS A 53 11.09 -1.33 2.75
C HIS A 53 12.06 -0.55 3.65
N GLY A 54 11.58 0.52 4.29
CA GLY A 54 12.42 1.51 4.98
C GLY A 54 13.19 2.39 4.01
N ARG A 55 13.58 3.59 4.45
CA ARG A 55 14.50 4.45 3.70
C ARG A 55 15.84 3.73 3.56
N GLY A 56 16.44 3.78 2.37
CA GLY A 56 17.64 2.99 2.06
C GLY A 56 17.37 1.52 1.73
N HIS A 57 16.09 1.10 1.62
CA HIS A 57 15.69 -0.25 1.22
C HIS A 57 16.27 -1.37 2.13
N VAL A 58 16.17 -1.15 3.44
CA VAL A 58 16.81 -1.99 4.48
C VAL A 58 16.04 -3.27 4.81
N HIS A 59 14.75 -3.33 4.45
CA HIS A 59 13.90 -4.50 4.71
C HIS A 59 13.65 -5.30 3.44
N SER A 60 13.94 -6.60 3.49
CA SER A 60 13.48 -7.54 2.45
C SER A 60 11.96 -7.68 2.48
N PRO A 61 11.30 -8.12 1.40
CA PRO A 61 9.86 -8.35 1.41
C PRO A 61 9.37 -9.29 2.51
N SER A 62 10.22 -10.20 2.99
CA SER A 62 9.86 -11.16 4.03
C SER A 62 10.12 -10.65 5.45
N SER A 63 10.97 -9.62 5.63
CA SER A 63 11.26 -9.02 6.93
C SER A 63 10.40 -7.79 7.24
N ILE A 64 9.57 -7.35 6.31
CA ILE A 64 8.63 -6.25 6.54
C ILE A 64 7.59 -6.65 7.58
N ASN A 65 7.43 -5.84 8.62
CA ASN A 65 6.35 -6.00 9.60
C ASN A 65 5.06 -5.36 9.07
N TYR A 66 4.32 -6.11 8.25
CA TYR A 66 3.08 -5.61 7.65
C TYR A 66 2.01 -5.28 8.68
N ARG A 67 1.91 -6.05 9.78
CA ARG A 67 0.94 -5.80 10.85
C ARG A 67 1.21 -4.46 11.54
N ALA A 68 2.46 -4.20 11.89
CA ALA A 68 2.84 -2.92 12.48
C ALA A 68 2.54 -1.75 11.52
N ASN A 69 2.88 -1.87 10.24
CA ASN A 69 2.63 -0.81 9.28
C ASN A 69 1.14 -0.49 9.12
N ILE A 70 0.28 -1.51 9.04
CA ILE A 70 -1.17 -1.32 8.90
C ILE A 70 -1.80 -0.80 10.19
N ASP A 71 -1.40 -1.33 11.36
CA ASP A 71 -1.89 -0.83 12.66
C ASP A 71 -1.50 0.64 12.86
N ALA A 72 -0.26 0.99 12.53
CA ALA A 72 0.20 2.37 12.61
C ALA A 72 -0.62 3.32 11.74
N LEU A 73 -0.92 2.95 10.48
CA LEU A 73 -1.80 3.73 9.59
C LEU A 73 -3.18 3.94 10.23
N LYS A 74 -3.75 2.89 10.79
CA LYS A 74 -5.05 2.98 11.49
C LYS A 74 -4.99 3.92 12.69
N ARG A 75 -3.94 3.85 13.50
CA ARG A 75 -3.74 4.70 14.69
C ARG A 75 -3.64 6.19 14.36
N VAL A 76 -3.08 6.53 13.22
CA VAL A 76 -2.94 7.92 12.79
C VAL A 76 -4.15 8.43 11.99
N GLY A 77 -5.24 7.66 11.94
CA GLY A 77 -6.51 8.08 11.37
C GLY A 77 -6.64 7.88 9.86
N VAL A 78 -5.76 7.08 9.25
CA VAL A 78 -5.88 6.73 7.81
C VAL A 78 -7.17 5.95 7.58
N THR A 79 -7.96 6.40 6.60
CA THR A 79 -9.24 5.81 6.21
C THR A 79 -9.16 4.95 4.96
N ASP A 80 -8.25 5.28 4.06
CA ASP A 80 -8.06 4.62 2.78
C ASP A 80 -6.56 4.38 2.53
N ILE A 81 -6.20 3.23 2.00
CA ILE A 81 -4.80 2.89 1.70
C ILE A 81 -4.64 2.61 0.21
N LEU A 82 -3.73 3.33 -0.41
CA LEU A 82 -3.25 3.08 -1.76
C LEU A 82 -1.88 2.41 -1.69
N SER A 83 -1.79 1.16 -2.13
CA SER A 83 -0.53 0.42 -2.18
C SER A 83 0.02 0.38 -3.60
N LEU A 84 1.23 0.89 -3.79
CA LEU A 84 1.90 1.00 -5.08
C LEU A 84 3.09 0.05 -5.16
N SER A 85 3.18 -0.70 -6.24
CA SER A 85 4.29 -1.62 -6.50
C SER A 85 4.61 -1.69 -7.97
N ALA A 86 5.88 -1.70 -8.32
CA ALA A 86 6.31 -2.14 -9.63
C ALA A 86 6.24 -3.67 -9.69
N CYS A 87 5.82 -4.20 -10.83
CA CYS A 87 5.76 -5.63 -11.09
C CYS A 87 6.05 -5.95 -12.55
N GLY A 88 6.49 -7.17 -12.83
CA GLY A 88 6.59 -7.69 -14.20
C GLY A 88 5.22 -8.05 -14.75
N SER A 89 4.96 -7.72 -15.99
CA SER A 89 3.74 -8.13 -16.68
C SER A 89 3.88 -9.55 -17.22
N LEU A 90 2.83 -10.34 -17.06
CA LEU A 90 2.67 -11.66 -17.69
C LEU A 90 1.72 -11.58 -18.90
N ARG A 91 1.42 -10.38 -19.37
CA ARG A 91 0.49 -10.14 -20.48
C ARG A 91 1.11 -9.20 -21.50
N GLU A 92 1.01 -9.54 -22.77
CA GLU A 92 1.55 -8.73 -23.87
C GLU A 92 0.74 -7.42 -24.06
N ASP A 93 -0.55 -7.43 -23.76
CA ASP A 93 -1.44 -6.27 -23.84
C ASP A 93 -1.25 -5.26 -22.67
N LEU A 94 -0.34 -5.56 -21.73
CA LEU A 94 0.01 -4.68 -20.60
C LEU A 94 1.54 -4.47 -20.56
N PRO A 95 2.11 -3.78 -21.52
CA PRO A 95 3.55 -3.53 -21.57
C PRO A 95 4.01 -2.58 -20.46
N PRO A 96 5.32 -2.43 -20.22
CA PRO A 96 5.88 -1.48 -19.25
C PRO A 96 5.30 -0.07 -19.44
N GLY A 97 5.06 0.62 -18.33
CA GLY A 97 4.43 1.94 -18.31
C GLY A 97 2.91 1.91 -18.15
N HIS A 98 2.28 0.73 -18.19
CA HIS A 98 0.85 0.60 -17.89
C HIS A 98 0.61 0.49 -16.39
N PHE A 99 -0.43 1.15 -15.92
CA PHE A 99 -0.97 0.97 -14.58
C PHE A 99 -2.08 -0.09 -14.59
N VAL A 100 -2.11 -0.89 -13.54
CA VAL A 100 -3.20 -1.86 -13.33
C VAL A 100 -3.78 -1.64 -11.95
N VAL A 101 -5.06 -1.27 -11.89
CA VAL A 101 -5.81 -1.21 -10.65
C VAL A 101 -6.34 -2.61 -10.37
N VAL A 102 -5.64 -3.35 -9.51
CA VAL A 102 -5.92 -4.76 -9.27
C VAL A 102 -7.21 -4.97 -8.47
N ASP A 103 -7.93 -6.02 -8.78
CA ASP A 103 -9.15 -6.44 -8.07
C ASP A 103 -8.97 -7.73 -7.29
N GLN A 104 -7.88 -8.46 -7.51
CA GLN A 104 -7.57 -9.72 -6.84
C GLN A 104 -6.07 -9.96 -6.77
N PHE A 105 -5.63 -10.79 -5.83
CA PHE A 105 -4.25 -11.23 -5.74
C PHE A 105 -4.13 -12.74 -5.50
N ILE A 106 -2.99 -13.29 -5.88
CA ILE A 106 -2.62 -14.68 -5.63
C ILE A 106 -1.42 -14.66 -4.70
N ASP A 107 -1.62 -15.04 -3.44
CA ASP A 107 -0.55 -15.10 -2.45
C ASP A 107 0.05 -16.49 -2.37
N ARG A 108 1.28 -16.63 -2.82
CA ARG A 108 2.09 -17.84 -2.69
C ARG A 108 3.27 -17.66 -1.74
N THR A 109 3.25 -16.63 -0.92
CA THR A 109 4.27 -16.46 0.11
C THR A 109 4.06 -17.45 1.24
N PHE A 110 5.15 -17.88 1.87
CA PHE A 110 5.12 -18.77 3.05
C PHE A 110 5.99 -18.16 4.17
N ALA A 111 5.82 -18.67 5.38
CA ALA A 111 6.54 -18.21 6.57
C ALA A 111 6.42 -16.70 6.87
N ARG A 112 5.29 -16.09 6.48
CA ARG A 112 4.96 -14.71 6.79
C ARG A 112 3.75 -14.64 7.70
N GLU A 113 3.79 -13.69 8.61
CA GLU A 113 2.61 -13.35 9.40
C GLU A 113 1.53 -12.75 8.49
N LYS A 114 0.38 -13.43 8.39
CA LYS A 114 -0.69 -13.08 7.45
C LYS A 114 -1.96 -12.60 8.14
N SER A 115 -2.00 -12.60 9.47
CA SER A 115 -3.21 -12.28 10.22
C SER A 115 -2.91 -11.44 11.45
N PHE A 116 -3.85 -10.57 11.81
CA PHE A 116 -3.90 -9.90 13.10
C PHE A 116 -4.48 -10.81 14.21
N PHE A 117 -5.08 -11.92 13.81
CA PHE A 117 -5.76 -12.88 14.69
C PHE A 117 -4.90 -14.12 14.88
N GLY A 118 -5.08 -14.81 15.99
CA GLY A 118 -4.34 -16.01 16.35
C GLY A 118 -5.00 -16.76 17.49
N GLU A 119 -4.20 -17.35 18.39
CA GLU A 119 -4.71 -17.98 19.60
C GLU A 119 -5.50 -16.98 20.44
N GLY A 120 -6.65 -17.40 20.96
CA GLY A 120 -7.55 -16.61 21.78
C GLY A 120 -8.63 -15.84 21.00
N LEU A 121 -8.34 -15.40 19.79
CA LEU A 121 -9.32 -14.76 18.90
C LEU A 121 -9.10 -15.16 17.46
N VAL A 122 -10.02 -15.91 16.91
CA VAL A 122 -10.00 -16.33 15.50
C VAL A 122 -11.04 -15.54 14.71
N ALA A 123 -10.66 -15.03 13.56
CA ALA A 123 -11.58 -14.36 12.64
C ALA A 123 -11.33 -14.84 11.20
N HIS A 124 -12.41 -14.96 10.44
CA HIS A 124 -12.41 -15.27 9.03
C HIS A 124 -12.85 -14.05 8.23
N VAL A 125 -12.03 -13.61 7.29
CA VAL A 125 -12.31 -12.46 6.42
C VAL A 125 -12.50 -12.97 5.00
N SER A 126 -13.57 -12.54 4.33
CA SER A 126 -13.79 -12.88 2.94
C SER A 126 -12.74 -12.25 2.05
N MET A 127 -12.12 -13.06 1.20
CA MET A 127 -11.15 -12.64 0.18
C MET A 127 -11.73 -12.68 -1.24
N ALA A 128 -13.06 -12.79 -1.38
CA ALA A 128 -13.73 -12.75 -2.67
C ALA A 128 -13.55 -11.39 -3.38
N HIS A 129 -13.57 -10.31 -2.59
CA HIS A 129 -13.33 -8.94 -3.05
C HIS A 129 -12.35 -8.25 -2.11
N PRO A 130 -11.03 -8.50 -2.24
CA PRO A 130 -10.03 -8.04 -1.27
C PRO A 130 -9.67 -6.55 -1.41
N THR A 131 -10.13 -5.89 -2.47
CA THR A 131 -9.85 -4.48 -2.73
C THR A 131 -11.10 -3.61 -2.61
N CYS A 132 -10.92 -2.35 -2.31
CA CYS A 132 -12.02 -1.39 -2.21
C CYS A 132 -12.43 -0.91 -3.61
N GLY A 133 -13.64 -1.32 -4.09
CA GLY A 133 -14.16 -0.93 -5.41
C GLY A 133 -14.27 0.58 -5.57
N ARG A 134 -14.79 1.30 -4.55
CA ARG A 134 -14.89 2.77 -4.58
C ARG A 134 -13.53 3.44 -4.83
N LEU A 135 -12.47 2.99 -4.13
CA LEU A 135 -11.13 3.54 -4.32
C LEU A 135 -10.54 3.14 -5.67
N ALA A 136 -10.79 1.92 -6.11
CA ALA A 136 -10.35 1.42 -7.41
C ALA A 136 -10.93 2.25 -8.56
N ASP A 137 -12.24 2.53 -8.51
CA ASP A 137 -12.93 3.37 -9.52
C ASP A 137 -12.37 4.80 -9.53
N ALA A 138 -12.15 5.40 -8.34
CA ALA A 138 -11.56 6.73 -8.23
C ALA A 138 -10.15 6.79 -8.81
N VAL A 139 -9.28 5.85 -8.46
CA VAL A 139 -7.91 5.78 -8.99
C VAL A 139 -7.91 5.59 -10.50
N HIS A 140 -8.77 4.70 -11.02
CA HIS A 140 -8.91 4.48 -12.45
C HIS A 140 -9.36 5.75 -13.19
N ALA A 141 -10.36 6.46 -12.65
CA ALA A 141 -10.85 7.70 -13.24
C ALA A 141 -9.75 8.78 -13.28
N CYS A 142 -9.05 9.00 -12.16
CA CYS A 142 -7.96 9.96 -12.09
C CYS A 142 -6.80 9.62 -13.06
N ALA A 143 -6.42 8.35 -13.17
CA ALA A 143 -5.37 7.94 -14.09
C ALA A 143 -5.76 8.19 -15.56
N ARG A 144 -7.01 7.95 -15.91
CA ARG A 144 -7.54 8.25 -17.26
C ARG A 144 -7.56 9.75 -17.55
N GLU A 145 -8.02 10.56 -16.60
CA GLU A 145 -8.03 12.01 -16.72
C GLU A 145 -6.61 12.56 -16.93
N ALA A 146 -5.64 12.02 -16.19
CA ALA A 146 -4.23 12.32 -16.34
C ALA A 146 -3.59 11.70 -17.60
N LYS A 147 -4.37 11.00 -18.45
CA LYS A 147 -3.95 10.35 -19.71
C LYS A 147 -2.89 9.27 -19.54
N PHE A 148 -2.84 8.62 -18.38
CA PHE A 148 -2.01 7.43 -18.20
C PHE A 148 -2.71 6.18 -18.74
N PRO A 149 -1.97 5.27 -19.40
CA PRO A 149 -2.52 3.97 -19.78
C PRO A 149 -2.83 3.18 -18.51
N VAL A 150 -4.10 2.90 -18.28
CA VAL A 150 -4.58 2.23 -17.07
C VAL A 150 -5.63 1.19 -17.39
N LYS A 151 -5.52 0.04 -16.74
CA LYS A 151 -6.53 -1.04 -16.76
C LYS A 151 -7.18 -1.15 -15.39
N LEU A 152 -8.50 -1.21 -15.37
CA LEU A 152 -9.28 -1.58 -14.20
C LEU A 152 -9.49 -3.09 -14.19
N GLY A 153 -9.22 -3.71 -13.04
CA GLY A 153 -9.28 -5.14 -12.86
C GLY A 153 -8.03 -5.87 -13.32
N GLY A 154 -7.74 -6.95 -12.64
CA GLY A 154 -6.59 -7.83 -12.91
C GLY A 154 -6.04 -8.43 -11.63
N LYS A 155 -5.27 -9.51 -11.78
CA LYS A 155 -4.69 -10.23 -10.65
C LYS A 155 -3.20 -9.93 -10.55
N ILE A 156 -2.73 -9.65 -9.34
CA ILE A 156 -1.30 -9.60 -9.05
C ILE A 156 -0.87 -10.87 -8.30
N GLY A 157 0.20 -11.49 -8.75
CA GLY A 157 0.82 -12.62 -8.07
C GLY A 157 1.90 -12.14 -7.10
N ARG A 158 2.00 -12.79 -5.95
CA ARG A 158 3.08 -12.61 -4.99
C ARG A 158 3.69 -13.97 -4.67
N ALA A 159 4.93 -14.14 -5.04
CA ALA A 159 5.75 -15.27 -4.64
C ALA A 159 7.16 -14.73 -4.40
N HIS A 160 7.73 -15.05 -3.27
CA HIS A 160 9.14 -14.83 -3.03
C HIS A 160 9.74 -16.14 -2.56
N VAL A 161 10.78 -16.48 -3.22
CA VAL A 161 11.66 -17.58 -2.86
C VAL A 161 12.61 -17.11 -1.77
#